data_018066cc17b98b807adc6b3588301186
#
_entry.id   018066cc17b98b807adc6b3588301186
#
_cell.length_a   1.000
_cell.length_b   1.000
_cell.length_c   1.000
_cell.angle_alpha   90.00
_cell.angle_beta   90.00
_cell.angle_gamma   90.00
#
_symmetry.space_group_name_H-M   'P 1'
#
loop_
_entity.id
_entity.type
_entity.pdbx_description
1 polymer ?
#
loop_
_entity_poly.entity_id
_entity_poly.type
_entity_poly.pdbx_seq_one_letter_code
_entity_poly.pdbx_strand_id
1 'polypeptide(L)'
;MQIYVINLDRHPARWQRIAGLLHGLTIKRIAAVDGKILEGPEYRDPTLAFSYENLSRYERACILSHRVAWQEFLNSNDPYSCILEDDIFISSDFHRFIKSEAWIPMDCNLVKIETTEQEVFISRKTINCLERKAALLRSLHFGTAAYIISRRGAEACLKETLQSDRPMDHIMFDETGLRKLHPVYQLLPVLCIQANQRADGMIFSELESSIQPKVNPQASPQIQMSPQIAPAPKTLLNKIKREGLRPFRQLSQLIQIAGVHGLRRLKGVHRCRVPFA
;
A
#
# COMPACT_ATOMS: atom_id res chain seq x y z
N MET A 1 -2.20 -0.77 -21.58
CA MET A 1 -1.30 -1.43 -20.58
C MET A 1 -1.97 -2.66 -20.01
N GLN A 2 -1.19 -3.66 -19.63
CA GLN A 2 -1.63 -4.84 -18.89
C GLN A 2 -1.98 -4.49 -17.46
N ILE A 3 -3.05 -5.10 -16.92
CA ILE A 3 -3.39 -5.04 -15.49
C ILE A 3 -2.97 -6.35 -14.83
N TYR A 4 -2.28 -6.26 -13.71
CA TYR A 4 -1.99 -7.39 -12.82
C TYR A 4 -2.83 -7.25 -11.55
N VAL A 5 -3.67 -8.24 -11.28
CA VAL A 5 -4.56 -8.24 -10.10
C VAL A 5 -4.04 -9.27 -9.10
N ILE A 6 -3.62 -8.79 -7.95
CA ILE A 6 -3.14 -9.61 -6.82
C ILE A 6 -4.38 -10.13 -6.07
N ASN A 7 -4.53 -11.46 -6.02
CA ASN A 7 -5.67 -12.11 -5.38
C ASN A 7 -5.26 -13.41 -4.70
N LEU A 8 -5.69 -13.62 -3.46
CA LEU A 8 -5.48 -14.86 -2.72
C LEU A 8 -6.33 -16.00 -3.29
N ASP A 9 -5.75 -17.19 -3.44
CA ASP A 9 -6.45 -18.37 -3.96
C ASP A 9 -7.68 -18.75 -3.15
N ARG A 10 -7.66 -18.49 -1.85
CA ARG A 10 -8.81 -18.74 -0.95
C ARG A 10 -9.94 -17.72 -1.07
N HIS A 11 -9.81 -16.69 -1.93
CA HIS A 11 -10.84 -15.67 -2.17
C HIS A 11 -11.30 -15.64 -3.64
N PRO A 12 -11.86 -16.73 -4.20
CA PRO A 12 -12.31 -16.79 -5.58
C PRO A 12 -13.45 -15.82 -5.90
N ALA A 13 -14.32 -15.52 -4.94
CA ALA A 13 -15.40 -14.56 -5.11
C ALA A 13 -14.88 -13.14 -5.36
N ARG A 14 -13.80 -12.72 -4.68
CA ARG A 14 -13.13 -11.43 -4.93
C ARG A 14 -12.55 -11.36 -6.34
N TRP A 15 -11.92 -12.47 -6.77
CA TRP A 15 -11.42 -12.56 -8.15
C TRP A 15 -12.55 -12.39 -9.16
N GLN A 16 -13.66 -13.13 -9.02
CA GLN A 16 -14.81 -13.03 -9.93
C GLN A 16 -15.37 -11.62 -9.99
N ARG A 17 -15.50 -10.96 -8.82
CA ARG A 17 -15.98 -9.59 -8.72
C ARG A 17 -15.06 -8.61 -9.46
N ILE A 18 -13.76 -8.61 -9.16
CA ILE A 18 -12.83 -7.66 -9.77
C ILE A 18 -12.65 -7.92 -11.28
N ALA A 19 -12.61 -9.19 -11.71
CA ALA A 19 -12.56 -9.55 -13.11
C ALA A 19 -13.81 -9.07 -13.87
N GLY A 20 -14.99 -9.13 -13.24
CA GLY A 20 -16.24 -8.58 -13.80
C GLY A 20 -16.17 -7.06 -13.95
N LEU A 21 -15.65 -6.33 -12.97
CA LEU A 21 -15.45 -4.87 -13.05
C LEU A 21 -14.44 -4.47 -14.14
N LEU A 22 -13.46 -5.31 -14.42
CA LEU A 22 -12.40 -5.07 -15.40
C LEU A 22 -12.69 -5.72 -16.77
N HIS A 23 -13.93 -6.18 -16.99
CA HIS A 23 -14.32 -6.78 -18.27
C HIS A 23 -13.99 -5.88 -19.46
N GLY A 24 -13.41 -6.47 -20.50
CA GLY A 24 -12.98 -5.72 -21.72
C GLY A 24 -11.61 -5.03 -21.58
N LEU A 25 -10.88 -5.26 -20.47
CA LEU A 25 -9.48 -4.88 -20.31
C LEU A 25 -8.59 -6.12 -20.29
N THR A 26 -7.31 -5.94 -20.60
CA THR A 26 -6.31 -7.01 -20.54
C THR A 26 -5.86 -7.19 -19.09
N ILE A 27 -6.29 -8.28 -18.46
CA ILE A 27 -6.00 -8.58 -17.06
C ILE A 27 -5.23 -9.89 -16.92
N LYS A 28 -4.32 -9.93 -15.93
CA LYS A 28 -3.62 -11.15 -15.49
C LYS A 28 -3.76 -11.28 -13.99
N ARG A 29 -4.24 -12.43 -13.52
CA ARG A 29 -4.29 -12.74 -12.09
C ARG A 29 -2.88 -13.10 -11.60
N ILE A 30 -2.51 -12.56 -10.46
CA ILE A 30 -1.33 -12.91 -9.68
C ILE A 30 -1.80 -13.64 -8.43
N ALA A 31 -1.39 -14.89 -8.25
CA ALA A 31 -1.63 -15.62 -7.02
C ALA A 31 -0.87 -14.92 -5.88
N ALA A 32 -1.61 -14.34 -4.94
CA ALA A 32 -1.02 -13.65 -3.81
C ALA A 32 -0.40 -14.64 -2.83
N VAL A 33 0.71 -14.26 -2.22
CA VAL A 33 1.29 -15.01 -1.10
C VAL A 33 0.35 -14.92 0.11
N ASP A 34 -0.01 -16.05 0.69
CA ASP A 34 -0.91 -16.07 1.84
C ASP A 34 -0.14 -15.92 3.17
N GLY A 35 -0.30 -14.79 3.82
CA GLY A 35 0.30 -14.51 5.13
C GLY A 35 -0.15 -15.46 6.24
N LYS A 36 -1.24 -16.24 6.05
CA LYS A 36 -1.66 -17.26 7.03
C LYS A 36 -0.73 -18.46 7.07
N ILE A 37 -0.13 -18.81 5.93
CA ILE A 37 0.75 -19.96 5.79
C ILE A 37 2.23 -19.60 5.76
N LEU A 38 2.56 -18.32 5.82
CA LEU A 38 3.94 -17.82 5.96
C LEU A 38 4.48 -18.06 7.40
N GLU A 39 4.45 -19.33 7.85
CA GLU A 39 5.01 -19.73 9.14
C GLU A 39 6.19 -20.67 8.87
N GLY A 40 7.40 -20.24 9.24
CA GLY A 40 8.57 -21.07 9.21
C GLY A 40 9.76 -20.53 8.40
N PRO A 41 10.94 -21.11 8.61
CA PRO A 41 12.17 -20.71 7.92
C PRO A 41 12.17 -21.04 6.41
N GLU A 42 11.28 -21.94 5.95
CA GLU A 42 11.13 -22.31 4.54
C GLU A 42 10.62 -21.16 3.66
N TYR A 43 9.98 -20.16 4.26
CA TYR A 43 9.58 -18.93 3.56
C TYR A 43 10.61 -17.81 3.63
N ARG A 44 11.81 -18.12 4.02
CA ARG A 44 12.95 -17.23 3.78
C ARG A 44 13.31 -17.35 2.30
N ASP A 45 12.86 -16.40 1.50
CA ASP A 45 13.37 -16.25 0.16
C ASP A 45 14.90 -16.05 0.29
N PRO A 46 15.73 -17.01 -0.16
CA PRO A 46 17.19 -16.94 -0.01
C PRO A 46 17.79 -15.77 -0.77
N THR A 47 17.02 -15.16 -1.69
CA THR A 47 17.40 -13.94 -2.43
C THR A 47 17.12 -12.68 -1.61
N LEU A 48 16.32 -12.77 -0.54
CA LEU A 48 16.04 -11.67 0.37
C LEU A 48 17.10 -11.67 1.48
N ALA A 49 18.10 -10.81 1.35
CA ALA A 49 19.24 -10.69 2.28
C ALA A 49 18.85 -10.24 3.70
N PHE A 50 17.57 -9.88 3.92
CA PHE A 50 17.06 -9.37 5.19
C PHE A 50 15.96 -10.25 5.76
N SER A 51 16.10 -10.53 7.05
CA SER A 51 14.98 -11.03 7.84
C SER A 51 13.97 -9.89 7.96
N TYR A 52 12.79 -10.03 7.39
CA TYR A 52 11.66 -9.14 7.65
C TYR A 52 11.14 -9.27 9.10
N GLU A 53 12.06 -9.34 10.07
CA GLU A 53 11.75 -9.62 11.49
C GLU A 53 10.82 -8.58 12.10
N ASN A 54 10.92 -7.34 11.61
CA ASN A 54 10.09 -6.23 12.09
C ASN A 54 8.71 -6.17 11.43
N LEU A 55 8.46 -6.99 10.40
CA LEU A 55 7.21 -7.04 9.67
C LEU A 55 6.34 -8.22 10.11
N SER A 56 5.05 -7.97 10.22
CA SER A 56 4.08 -9.05 10.37
C SER A 56 4.10 -9.98 9.16
N ARG A 57 3.66 -11.23 9.34
CA ARG A 57 3.53 -12.19 8.23
C ARG A 57 2.67 -11.66 7.07
N TYR A 58 1.67 -10.83 7.35
CA TYR A 58 0.81 -10.24 6.34
C TYR A 58 1.49 -9.13 5.55
N GLU A 59 2.29 -8.28 6.21
CA GLU A 59 3.10 -7.26 5.52
C GLU A 59 4.17 -7.91 4.64
N ARG A 60 4.80 -8.99 5.12
CA ARG A 60 5.71 -9.80 4.31
C ARG A 60 5.02 -10.40 3.09
N ALA A 61 3.84 -10.99 3.28
CA ALA A 61 3.04 -11.56 2.19
C ALA A 61 2.64 -10.51 1.15
N CYS A 62 2.29 -9.29 1.60
CA CYS A 62 2.01 -8.16 0.71
C CYS A 62 3.23 -7.83 -0.16
N ILE A 63 4.41 -7.63 0.45
CA ILE A 63 5.66 -7.35 -0.30
C ILE A 63 5.94 -8.46 -1.31
N LEU A 64 5.88 -9.72 -0.91
CA LEU A 64 6.15 -10.86 -1.79
C LEU A 64 5.17 -10.93 -2.96
N SER A 65 3.88 -10.67 -2.72
CA SER A 65 2.85 -10.67 -3.76
C SER A 65 3.09 -9.57 -4.80
N HIS A 66 3.45 -8.36 -4.36
CA HIS A 66 3.80 -7.26 -5.26
C HIS A 66 5.09 -7.55 -6.05
N ARG A 67 6.08 -8.18 -5.43
CA ARG A 67 7.31 -8.61 -6.13
C ARG A 67 7.00 -9.56 -7.27
N VAL A 68 6.11 -10.55 -7.07
CA VAL A 68 5.66 -11.45 -8.15
C VAL A 68 4.99 -10.65 -9.27
N ALA A 69 4.11 -9.71 -8.95
CA ALA A 69 3.45 -8.86 -9.95
C ALA A 69 4.46 -8.04 -10.78
N TRP A 70 5.49 -7.48 -10.15
CA TRP A 70 6.54 -6.73 -10.85
C TRP A 70 7.43 -7.61 -11.71
N GLN A 71 7.80 -8.80 -11.24
CA GLN A 71 8.56 -9.77 -12.03
C GLN A 71 7.79 -10.17 -13.29
N GLU A 72 6.49 -10.48 -13.14
CA GLU A 72 5.62 -10.79 -14.26
C GLU A 72 5.47 -9.62 -15.25
N PHE A 73 5.35 -8.40 -14.74
CA PHE A 73 5.35 -7.20 -15.58
C PHE A 73 6.65 -7.05 -16.36
N LEU A 74 7.80 -7.24 -15.72
CA LEU A 74 9.10 -7.10 -16.36
C LEU A 74 9.36 -8.17 -17.43
N ASN A 75 8.67 -9.30 -17.39
CA ASN A 75 8.66 -10.31 -18.45
C ASN A 75 7.82 -9.91 -19.68
N SER A 76 6.99 -8.86 -19.57
CA SER A 76 6.27 -8.29 -20.71
C SER A 76 7.11 -7.24 -21.46
N ASN A 77 6.61 -6.73 -22.57
CA ASN A 77 7.22 -5.61 -23.31
C ASN A 77 6.53 -4.27 -23.04
N ASP A 78 5.50 -4.24 -22.19
CA ASP A 78 4.76 -3.02 -21.90
C ASP A 78 5.63 -1.99 -21.20
N PRO A 79 5.55 -0.68 -21.51
CA PRO A 79 6.30 0.37 -20.83
C PRO A 79 5.75 0.66 -19.43
N TYR A 80 4.45 0.46 -19.25
CA TYR A 80 3.72 0.66 -17.99
C TYR A 80 2.81 -0.53 -17.69
N SER A 81 2.51 -0.71 -16.42
CA SER A 81 1.53 -1.68 -15.94
C SER A 81 0.68 -1.08 -14.83
N CYS A 82 -0.57 -1.52 -14.73
CA CYS A 82 -1.45 -1.23 -13.61
C CYS A 82 -1.46 -2.42 -12.64
N ILE A 83 -1.11 -2.19 -11.38
CA ILE A 83 -1.15 -3.21 -10.32
C ILE A 83 -2.34 -2.90 -9.42
N LEU A 84 -3.18 -3.92 -9.17
CA LEU A 84 -4.39 -3.81 -8.35
C LEU A 84 -4.43 -4.93 -7.31
N GLU A 85 -4.97 -4.63 -6.14
CA GLU A 85 -5.47 -5.63 -5.20
C GLU A 85 -6.95 -5.94 -5.48
N ASP A 86 -7.46 -7.05 -4.97
CA ASP A 86 -8.79 -7.57 -5.32
C ASP A 86 -9.95 -6.94 -4.54
N ASP A 87 -9.66 -6.14 -3.52
CA ASP A 87 -10.62 -5.54 -2.59
C ASP A 87 -10.89 -4.04 -2.83
N ILE A 88 -10.77 -3.60 -4.08
CA ILE A 88 -10.98 -2.21 -4.48
C ILE A 88 -12.33 -1.97 -5.16
N PHE A 89 -12.79 -0.73 -5.09
CA PHE A 89 -13.79 -0.14 -5.98
C PHE A 89 -13.06 0.70 -7.04
N ILE A 90 -13.61 0.74 -8.24
CA ILE A 90 -13.08 1.52 -9.36
C ILE A 90 -14.08 2.60 -9.78
N SER A 91 -13.58 3.73 -10.27
CA SER A 91 -14.39 4.82 -10.82
C SER A 91 -14.94 4.46 -12.21
N SER A 92 -15.98 5.15 -12.63
CA SER A 92 -16.64 4.92 -13.93
C SER A 92 -15.72 5.18 -15.13
N ASP A 93 -14.73 6.05 -14.99
CA ASP A 93 -13.77 6.40 -16.04
C ASP A 93 -12.47 5.59 -15.99
N PHE A 94 -12.34 4.64 -15.05
CA PHE A 94 -11.15 3.78 -14.89
C PHE A 94 -10.72 3.13 -16.23
N HIS A 95 -11.67 2.56 -16.97
CA HIS A 95 -11.39 1.88 -18.26
C HIS A 95 -10.73 2.81 -19.27
N ARG A 96 -11.17 4.06 -19.33
CA ARG A 96 -10.60 5.04 -20.25
C ARG A 96 -9.16 5.38 -19.90
N PHE A 97 -8.85 5.50 -18.61
CA PHE A 97 -7.47 5.74 -18.15
C PHE A 97 -6.54 4.57 -18.44
N ILE A 98 -7.01 3.34 -18.33
CA ILE A 98 -6.19 2.14 -18.59
C ILE A 98 -5.97 1.91 -20.10
N LYS A 99 -6.91 2.30 -20.96
CA LYS A 99 -6.79 2.13 -22.42
C LYS A 99 -5.76 3.03 -23.09
N SER A 100 -5.28 4.07 -22.41
CA SER A 100 -4.29 5.00 -22.93
C SER A 100 -3.18 5.27 -21.92
N GLU A 101 -1.95 5.33 -22.38
CA GLU A 101 -0.77 5.70 -21.57
C GLU A 101 -0.37 7.16 -21.78
N ALA A 102 -0.95 7.83 -22.77
CA ALA A 102 -0.58 9.20 -23.18
C ALA A 102 -0.77 10.26 -22.07
N TRP A 103 -1.56 9.98 -21.06
CA TRP A 103 -1.78 10.87 -19.93
C TRP A 103 -0.73 10.73 -18.82
N ILE A 104 0.06 9.63 -18.83
CA ILE A 104 1.07 9.36 -17.81
C ILE A 104 2.20 10.37 -17.98
N PRO A 105 2.66 11.07 -16.89
CA PRO A 105 3.79 11.98 -16.99
C PRO A 105 5.05 11.25 -17.49
N MET A 106 5.78 11.84 -18.44
CA MET A 106 6.92 11.19 -19.11
C MET A 106 8.07 10.78 -18.17
N ASP A 107 8.27 11.52 -17.09
CA ASP A 107 9.30 11.23 -16.08
C ASP A 107 8.79 10.30 -14.98
N CYS A 108 7.56 9.78 -15.12
CA CYS A 108 6.87 9.02 -14.10
C CYS A 108 7.44 7.62 -13.93
N ASN A 109 7.81 7.27 -12.71
CA ASN A 109 8.10 5.90 -12.35
C ASN A 109 6.90 5.23 -11.68
N LEU A 110 6.04 6.01 -11.02
CA LEU A 110 4.89 5.50 -10.30
C LEU A 110 3.79 6.57 -10.21
N VAL A 111 2.56 6.20 -10.57
CA VAL A 111 1.35 6.99 -10.30
C VAL A 111 0.47 6.23 -9.33
N LYS A 112 0.26 6.78 -8.14
CA LYS A 112 -0.73 6.27 -7.20
C LYS A 112 -2.11 6.68 -7.67
N ILE A 113 -2.98 5.70 -7.91
CA ILE A 113 -4.35 5.90 -8.42
C ILE A 113 -5.42 5.52 -7.41
N GLU A 114 -5.02 5.30 -6.15
CA GLU A 114 -5.90 5.06 -5.02
C GLU A 114 -5.79 6.12 -3.94
N THR A 115 -6.75 6.10 -3.01
CA THR A 115 -6.76 6.91 -1.79
C THR A 115 -7.16 6.07 -0.57
N THR A 116 -6.62 6.48 0.58
CA THR A 116 -7.09 6.07 1.92
C THR A 116 -7.85 7.22 2.61
N GLU A 117 -8.26 8.24 1.84
CA GLU A 117 -8.91 9.46 2.32
C GLU A 117 -8.13 10.26 3.36
N GLN A 118 -6.88 9.91 3.60
CA GLN A 118 -6.00 10.64 4.48
C GLN A 118 -5.51 11.93 3.83
N GLU A 119 -5.13 12.88 4.67
CA GLU A 119 -4.49 14.10 4.20
C GLU A 119 -3.03 13.85 3.86
N VAL A 120 -2.65 14.21 2.66
CA VAL A 120 -1.29 14.11 2.13
C VAL A 120 -0.75 15.46 1.71
N PHE A 121 0.57 15.56 1.58
CA PHE A 121 1.21 16.71 0.95
C PHE A 121 1.53 16.39 -0.50
N ILE A 122 1.14 17.29 -1.39
CA ILE A 122 1.40 17.22 -2.84
C ILE A 122 2.00 18.54 -3.34
N SER A 123 2.65 18.50 -4.50
CA SER A 123 3.15 19.72 -5.17
C SER A 123 1.97 20.61 -5.59
N ARG A 124 2.19 21.94 -5.57
CA ARG A 124 1.24 22.90 -6.15
C ARG A 124 1.18 22.80 -7.66
N LYS A 125 2.32 22.49 -8.28
CA LYS A 125 2.40 22.27 -9.74
C LYS A 125 1.74 20.92 -10.04
N THR A 126 0.78 20.94 -10.95
CA THR A 126 0.05 19.75 -11.43
C THR A 126 0.30 19.57 -12.91
N ILE A 127 0.07 18.33 -13.38
CA ILE A 127 0.07 17.94 -14.79
C ILE A 127 -1.35 17.51 -15.15
N ASN A 128 -1.85 17.92 -16.29
CA ASN A 128 -3.15 17.48 -16.79
C ASN A 128 -3.05 16.02 -17.28
N CYS A 129 -3.96 15.20 -16.80
CA CYS A 129 -4.05 13.76 -17.09
C CYS A 129 -5.47 13.44 -17.50
N LEU A 130 -5.80 13.59 -18.77
CA LEU A 130 -7.18 13.62 -19.27
C LEU A 130 -7.99 14.69 -18.51
N GLU A 131 -9.14 14.32 -17.90
CA GLU A 131 -9.98 15.24 -17.10
C GLU A 131 -9.52 15.37 -15.65
N ARG A 132 -8.45 14.67 -15.28
CA ARG A 132 -7.88 14.69 -13.93
C ARG A 132 -6.54 15.42 -13.91
N LYS A 133 -5.94 15.53 -12.74
CA LYS A 133 -4.62 16.11 -12.58
C LYS A 133 -3.72 15.14 -11.83
N ALA A 134 -2.43 15.16 -12.13
CA ALA A 134 -1.42 14.50 -11.31
C ALA A 134 -0.53 15.53 -10.64
N ALA A 135 -0.21 15.31 -9.36
CA ALA A 135 0.72 16.11 -8.58
C ALA A 135 1.81 15.24 -7.98
N LEU A 136 3.02 15.75 -7.82
CA LEU A 136 4.08 15.01 -7.12
C LEU A 136 3.66 14.79 -5.66
N LEU A 137 3.67 13.55 -5.22
CA LEU A 137 3.47 13.17 -3.81
C LEU A 137 4.66 13.65 -2.97
N ARG A 138 4.38 14.30 -1.84
CA ARG A 138 5.40 14.92 -0.98
C ARG A 138 5.35 14.46 0.47
N SER A 139 4.46 13.53 0.80
CA SER A 139 4.40 12.83 2.09
C SER A 139 4.16 11.35 1.85
N LEU A 140 4.28 10.55 2.90
CA LEU A 140 3.74 9.19 2.88
C LEU A 140 2.24 9.24 2.58
N HIS A 141 1.78 8.31 1.76
CA HIS A 141 0.37 8.01 1.52
C HIS A 141 0.18 6.50 1.63
N PHE A 142 -0.52 6.06 2.66
CA PHE A 142 -0.72 4.65 2.95
C PHE A 142 -1.48 3.91 1.85
N GLY A 143 -1.34 2.58 1.86
CA GLY A 143 -1.99 1.67 0.92
C GLY A 143 -1.22 1.48 -0.39
N THR A 144 -1.36 0.28 -0.94
CA THR A 144 -0.71 -0.17 -2.18
C THR A 144 -1.69 -0.86 -3.11
N ALA A 145 -2.99 -0.65 -2.90
CA ALA A 145 -4.04 -1.40 -3.56
C ALA A 145 -4.24 -1.05 -5.04
N ALA A 146 -3.82 0.16 -5.49
CA ALA A 146 -3.90 0.52 -6.91
C ALA A 146 -2.85 1.57 -7.30
N TYR A 147 -2.01 1.22 -8.27
CA TYR A 147 -1.02 2.13 -8.84
C TYR A 147 -0.62 1.71 -10.27
N ILE A 148 -0.11 2.68 -11.02
CA ILE A 148 0.54 2.45 -12.31
C ILE A 148 2.05 2.58 -12.11
N ILE A 149 2.81 1.69 -12.71
CA ILE A 149 4.26 1.61 -12.54
C ILE A 149 4.95 1.45 -13.90
N SER A 150 6.07 2.15 -14.09
CA SER A 150 6.96 1.94 -15.23
C SER A 150 7.91 0.76 -14.99
N ARG A 151 8.54 0.25 -16.05
CA ARG A 151 9.59 -0.79 -15.93
C ARG A 151 10.68 -0.37 -14.96
N ARG A 152 11.20 0.87 -15.10
CA ARG A 152 12.20 1.42 -14.20
C ARG A 152 11.71 1.50 -12.75
N GLY A 153 10.43 1.84 -12.55
CA GLY A 153 9.79 1.82 -11.23
C GLY A 153 9.75 0.42 -10.64
N ALA A 154 9.37 -0.59 -11.43
CA ALA A 154 9.30 -1.99 -10.99
C ALA A 154 10.68 -2.55 -10.62
N GLU A 155 11.71 -2.29 -11.43
CA GLU A 155 13.11 -2.66 -11.13
C GLU A 155 13.58 -2.02 -9.81
N ALA A 156 13.28 -0.74 -9.62
CA ALA A 156 13.62 -0.02 -8.39
C ALA A 156 12.89 -0.58 -7.17
N CYS A 157 11.59 -0.92 -7.30
CA CYS A 157 10.81 -1.59 -6.25
C CYS A 157 11.39 -2.95 -5.89
N LEU A 158 11.73 -3.78 -6.88
CA LEU A 158 12.36 -5.08 -6.65
C LEU A 158 13.67 -4.95 -5.88
N LYS A 159 14.50 -3.98 -6.25
CA LYS A 159 15.78 -3.73 -5.59
C LYS A 159 15.58 -3.22 -4.15
N GLU A 160 14.71 -2.23 -3.94
CA GLU A 160 14.48 -1.63 -2.63
C GLU A 160 13.88 -2.62 -1.63
N THR A 161 12.98 -3.49 -2.09
CA THR A 161 12.38 -4.53 -1.25
C THR A 161 13.34 -5.62 -0.83
N LEU A 162 14.51 -5.77 -1.48
CA LEU A 162 15.58 -6.66 -1.00
C LEU A 162 16.33 -6.10 0.21
N GLN A 163 16.28 -4.79 0.43
CA GLN A 163 17.11 -4.07 1.40
C GLN A 163 16.31 -3.42 2.53
N SER A 164 14.98 -3.51 2.51
CA SER A 164 14.10 -2.81 3.43
C SER A 164 13.26 -3.78 4.28
N ASP A 165 13.20 -3.51 5.58
CA ASP A 165 12.34 -4.18 6.55
C ASP A 165 11.10 -3.36 6.91
N ARG A 166 10.69 -2.44 6.04
CA ARG A 166 9.55 -1.53 6.24
C ARG A 166 8.31 -2.03 5.49
N PRO A 167 7.10 -1.62 5.93
CA PRO A 167 5.87 -1.88 5.19
C PRO A 167 5.95 -1.38 3.74
N MET A 168 5.20 -2.00 2.85
CA MET A 168 5.25 -1.79 1.40
C MET A 168 4.99 -0.34 0.99
N ASP A 169 3.99 0.29 1.58
CA ASP A 169 3.63 1.69 1.33
C ASP A 169 4.74 2.67 1.78
N HIS A 170 5.45 2.35 2.85
CA HIS A 170 6.64 3.10 3.26
C HIS A 170 7.77 2.96 2.24
N ILE A 171 8.00 1.75 1.71
CA ILE A 171 9.01 1.53 0.67
C ILE A 171 8.67 2.36 -0.58
N MET A 172 7.42 2.36 -1.01
CA MET A 172 7.02 2.98 -2.27
C MET A 172 6.80 4.50 -2.15
N PHE A 173 6.21 4.98 -1.05
CA PHE A 173 5.65 6.33 -0.96
C PHE A 173 6.29 7.22 0.09
N ASP A 174 7.19 6.73 0.95
CA ASP A 174 7.90 7.58 1.91
C ASP A 174 9.08 8.31 1.24
N GLU A 175 9.50 9.43 1.83
CA GLU A 175 10.65 10.22 1.38
C GLU A 175 12.00 9.52 1.57
N THR A 176 12.04 8.52 2.43
CA THR A 176 13.22 7.67 2.67
C THR A 176 13.21 6.38 1.83
N GLY A 177 12.13 6.13 1.08
CA GLY A 177 11.98 5.02 0.15
C GLY A 177 12.21 5.45 -1.31
N LEU A 178 11.52 4.80 -2.23
CA LEU A 178 11.64 5.06 -3.67
C LEU A 178 11.44 6.51 -4.06
N ARG A 179 10.53 7.24 -3.39
CA ARG A 179 10.25 8.64 -3.67
C ARG A 179 11.47 9.55 -3.52
N LYS A 180 12.51 9.11 -2.83
CA LYS A 180 13.79 9.85 -2.72
C LYS A 180 14.47 10.04 -4.08
N LEU A 181 14.44 9.01 -4.91
CA LEU A 181 15.18 8.95 -6.18
C LEU A 181 14.26 8.96 -7.41
N HIS A 182 12.98 8.64 -7.23
CA HIS A 182 12.03 8.44 -8.30
C HIS A 182 10.79 9.32 -8.10
N PRO A 183 10.35 10.08 -9.13
CA PRO A 183 9.09 10.81 -9.06
C PRO A 183 7.92 9.88 -8.84
N VAL A 184 7.13 10.15 -7.79
CA VAL A 184 5.86 9.49 -7.52
C VAL A 184 4.76 10.54 -7.65
N TYR A 185 3.79 10.27 -8.51
CA TYR A 185 2.65 11.12 -8.72
C TYR A 185 1.41 10.58 -8.00
N GLN A 186 0.58 11.48 -7.55
CA GLN A 186 -0.76 11.21 -7.05
C GLN A 186 -1.77 11.73 -8.07
N LEU A 187 -2.64 10.86 -8.57
CA LEU A 187 -3.76 11.24 -9.42
C LEU A 187 -4.87 11.90 -8.59
N LEU A 188 -5.56 12.90 -9.12
CA LEU A 188 -6.53 13.75 -8.41
C LEU A 188 -7.72 14.09 -9.34
N PRO A 189 -8.95 13.67 -9.02
CA PRO A 189 -9.32 12.59 -8.09
C PRO A 189 -8.65 11.26 -8.44
N VAL A 190 -8.75 10.23 -7.55
CA VAL A 190 -8.21 8.90 -7.84
C VAL A 190 -9.24 8.01 -8.51
N LEU A 191 -8.74 6.94 -9.12
CA LEU A 191 -9.53 5.95 -9.86
C LEU A 191 -10.01 4.79 -8.97
N CYS A 192 -9.36 4.60 -7.82
CA CYS A 192 -9.60 3.45 -6.96
C CYS A 192 -9.67 3.82 -5.48
N ILE A 193 -10.45 3.04 -4.71
CA ILE A 193 -10.47 3.08 -3.25
C ILE A 193 -10.65 1.67 -2.71
N GLN A 194 -9.93 1.31 -1.66
CA GLN A 194 -10.15 0.02 -0.98
C GLN A 194 -11.50 0.00 -0.26
N ALA A 195 -12.09 -1.18 -0.19
CA ALA A 195 -13.41 -1.36 0.41
C ALA A 195 -13.47 -0.94 1.89
N ASN A 196 -12.40 -1.21 2.65
CA ASN A 196 -12.29 -0.86 4.07
C ASN A 196 -12.08 0.65 4.32
N GLN A 197 -11.84 1.45 3.28
CA GLN A 197 -11.61 2.90 3.38
C GLN A 197 -12.84 3.73 3.00
N ARG A 198 -13.92 3.09 2.53
CA ARG A 198 -15.13 3.81 2.16
C ARG A 198 -15.92 4.25 3.39
N ALA A 199 -16.22 5.54 3.44
CA ALA A 199 -16.99 6.16 4.53
C ALA A 199 -18.48 5.78 4.52
N ASP A 200 -19.02 5.28 3.41
CA ASP A 200 -20.43 4.95 3.24
C ASP A 200 -20.86 3.60 3.85
N GLY A 201 -19.95 2.92 4.56
CA GLY A 201 -20.26 1.69 5.30
C GLY A 201 -20.67 0.49 4.44
N MET A 202 -20.55 0.57 3.12
CA MET A 202 -20.72 -0.60 2.24
C MET A 202 -19.53 -1.57 2.39
N ILE A 203 -19.45 -2.17 3.55
CA ILE A 203 -18.54 -3.29 3.80
C ILE A 203 -19.25 -4.55 3.31
N PHE A 204 -18.93 -4.98 2.11
CA PHE A 204 -19.19 -6.37 1.76
C PHE A 204 -18.28 -7.21 2.66
N SER A 205 -18.88 -8.08 3.48
CA SER A 205 -18.12 -8.98 4.39
C SER A 205 -17.02 -9.78 3.67
N GLU A 206 -17.15 -9.96 2.37
CA GLU A 206 -16.20 -10.62 1.48
C GLU A 206 -14.96 -9.76 1.14
N LEU A 207 -14.99 -8.45 1.39
CA LEU A 207 -13.91 -7.51 1.04
C LEU A 207 -13.09 -7.01 2.24
N GLU A 208 -13.26 -7.62 3.42
CA GLU A 208 -12.44 -7.27 4.59
C GLU A 208 -10.94 -7.53 4.32
N SER A 209 -10.11 -6.53 4.62
CA SER A 209 -8.66 -6.64 4.47
C SER A 209 -8.08 -7.80 5.29
N SER A 210 -7.20 -8.58 4.68
CA SER A 210 -6.50 -9.68 5.36
C SER A 210 -5.39 -9.20 6.30
N ILE A 211 -5.01 -7.93 6.25
CA ILE A 211 -3.87 -7.37 6.98
C ILE A 211 -4.26 -6.90 8.38
N GLN A 212 -5.50 -6.44 8.59
CA GLN A 212 -5.94 -5.97 9.90
C GLN A 212 -6.57 -7.10 10.71
N PRO A 213 -6.15 -7.33 11.97
CA PRO A 213 -6.86 -8.24 12.86
C PRO A 213 -8.26 -7.69 13.13
N LYS A 214 -9.29 -8.53 13.02
CA LYS A 214 -10.66 -8.17 13.40
C LYS A 214 -10.67 -7.78 14.88
N VAL A 215 -10.80 -6.53 15.19
CA VAL A 215 -11.16 -6.08 16.54
C VAL A 215 -12.65 -6.34 16.68
N ASN A 216 -13.01 -7.40 17.39
CA ASN A 216 -14.40 -7.73 17.70
C ASN A 216 -14.87 -6.81 18.83
N PRO A 217 -15.81 -5.87 18.62
CA PRO A 217 -16.24 -4.93 19.66
C PRO A 217 -17.11 -5.54 20.76
N GLN A 218 -17.43 -6.83 20.66
CA GLN A 218 -18.41 -7.50 21.56
C GLN A 218 -17.82 -8.60 22.44
N ALA A 219 -16.51 -8.72 22.56
CA ALA A 219 -15.91 -9.65 23.51
C ALA A 219 -15.86 -9.03 24.90
N SER A 220 -16.98 -9.05 25.64
CA SER A 220 -16.93 -8.94 27.10
C SER A 220 -16.21 -10.17 27.67
N PRO A 221 -15.29 -10.01 28.62
CA PRO A 221 -14.53 -11.14 29.15
C PRO A 221 -15.43 -11.97 30.09
N GLN A 222 -15.95 -13.09 29.61
CA GLN A 222 -16.37 -14.17 30.52
C GLN A 222 -15.13 -14.97 30.91
N ILE A 223 -14.76 -14.81 32.16
CA ILE A 223 -13.69 -15.54 32.83
C ILE A 223 -14.11 -16.99 32.96
N GLN A 224 -13.52 -17.90 32.17
CA GLN A 224 -13.46 -19.32 32.52
C GLN A 224 -12.00 -19.65 32.87
N MET A 225 -11.79 -19.90 34.14
CA MET A 225 -10.51 -20.35 34.69
C MET A 225 -10.27 -21.82 34.29
N SER A 226 -9.20 -22.05 33.57
CA SER A 226 -8.52 -23.35 33.51
C SER A 226 -7.02 -23.10 33.77
N PRO A 227 -6.33 -23.95 34.53
CA PRO A 227 -4.98 -23.66 34.99
C PRO A 227 -3.98 -23.95 33.87
N GLN A 228 -3.42 -22.90 33.27
CA GLN A 228 -2.25 -23.02 32.40
C GLN A 228 -1.04 -22.41 33.10
N ILE A 229 0.07 -23.14 33.03
CA ILE A 229 1.39 -22.84 33.54
C ILE A 229 1.82 -21.42 33.11
N ALA A 230 2.13 -20.57 34.07
CA ALA A 230 2.51 -19.19 33.89
C ALA A 230 3.83 -19.07 33.12
N PRO A 231 3.91 -18.24 32.06
CA PRO A 231 5.20 -17.83 31.50
C PRO A 231 5.90 -16.86 32.45
N ALA A 232 7.22 -16.98 32.53
CA ALA A 232 8.08 -16.20 33.43
C ALA A 232 7.86 -14.69 33.31
N PRO A 233 7.97 -13.91 34.39
CA PRO A 233 7.68 -12.48 34.41
C PRO A 233 8.66 -11.69 33.54
N LYS A 234 8.14 -11.05 32.48
CA LYS A 234 8.90 -10.06 31.73
C LYS A 234 9.23 -8.89 32.67
N THR A 235 10.51 -8.66 32.89
CA THR A 235 11.03 -7.70 33.85
C THR A 235 10.39 -6.31 33.72
N LEU A 236 9.99 -5.73 34.84
CA LEU A 236 9.41 -4.40 35.03
C LEU A 236 10.20 -3.29 34.27
N LEU A 237 11.53 -3.47 34.19
CA LEU A 237 12.45 -2.59 33.44
C LEU A 237 12.14 -2.43 31.96
N ASN A 238 11.67 -3.48 31.28
CA ASN A 238 11.31 -3.40 29.84
C ASN A 238 9.98 -2.66 29.62
N LYS A 239 9.09 -2.70 30.59
CA LYS A 239 7.83 -1.97 30.56
C LYS A 239 8.06 -0.47 30.79
N ILE A 240 8.92 -0.10 31.75
CA ILE A 240 9.29 1.27 32.08
C ILE A 240 10.06 1.94 30.92
N LYS A 241 11.01 1.24 30.27
CA LYS A 241 11.70 1.75 29.07
C LYS A 241 10.75 2.01 27.90
N ARG A 242 9.73 1.16 27.71
CA ARG A 242 8.78 1.28 26.59
C ARG A 242 7.76 2.41 26.83
N GLU A 243 7.34 2.60 28.06
CA GLU A 243 6.38 3.64 28.46
C GLU A 243 7.05 5.01 28.62
N GLY A 244 8.27 5.06 29.16
CA GLY A 244 9.03 6.30 29.32
C GLY A 244 9.49 6.94 28.01
N LEU A 245 9.63 6.17 26.93
CA LEU A 245 10.00 6.69 25.60
C LEU A 245 8.80 7.07 24.71
N ARG A 246 7.57 6.73 25.11
CA ARG A 246 6.34 7.09 24.37
C ARG A 246 6.18 8.60 24.16
N PRO A 247 6.28 9.46 25.21
CA PRO A 247 6.12 10.89 25.01
C PRO A 247 7.22 11.50 24.13
N PHE A 248 8.45 10.98 24.21
CA PHE A 248 9.54 11.44 23.33
C PHE A 248 9.36 11.05 21.87
N ARG A 249 8.83 9.86 21.59
CA ARG A 249 8.47 9.45 20.22
C ARG A 249 7.31 10.26 19.67
N GLN A 250 6.28 10.54 20.46
CA GLN A 250 5.17 11.40 20.08
C GLN A 250 5.61 12.84 19.85
N LEU A 251 6.48 13.37 20.72
CA LEU A 251 7.03 14.73 20.60
C LEU A 251 7.96 14.84 19.37
N SER A 252 8.82 13.84 19.11
CA SER A 252 9.67 13.83 17.93
C SER A 252 8.86 13.74 16.63
N GLN A 253 7.76 12.96 16.62
CA GLN A 253 6.83 12.93 15.49
C GLN A 253 6.11 14.27 15.30
N LEU A 254 5.66 14.91 16.39
CA LEU A 254 5.05 16.24 16.33
C LEU A 254 6.05 17.32 15.88
N ILE A 255 7.30 17.27 16.34
CA ILE A 255 8.36 18.20 15.90
C ILE A 255 8.73 17.96 14.44
N GLN A 256 8.83 16.70 13.98
CA GLN A 256 9.01 16.38 12.58
C GLN A 256 7.84 16.87 11.73
N ILE A 257 6.61 16.65 12.17
CA ILE A 257 5.42 17.14 11.48
C ILE A 257 5.42 18.68 11.45
N ALA A 258 5.66 19.36 12.57
CA ALA A 258 5.67 20.82 12.64
C ALA A 258 6.83 21.44 11.83
N GLY A 259 8.04 20.90 11.92
CA GLY A 259 9.20 21.37 11.16
C GLY A 259 9.04 21.15 9.65
N VAL A 260 8.50 20.01 9.26
CA VAL A 260 8.19 19.68 7.87
C VAL A 260 7.06 20.56 7.32
N HIS A 261 6.06 20.92 8.13
CA HIS A 261 4.98 21.84 7.73
C HIS A 261 5.49 23.24 7.41
N GLY A 262 6.39 23.79 8.21
CA GLY A 262 6.99 25.12 7.97
C GLY A 262 7.81 25.16 6.67
N LEU A 263 8.69 24.19 6.48
CA LEU A 263 9.56 24.10 5.31
C LEU A 263 8.82 23.78 4.00
N ARG A 264 7.72 23.01 4.07
CA ARG A 264 6.92 22.61 2.89
C ARG A 264 6.06 23.76 2.35
N ARG A 265 5.54 24.66 3.20
CA ARG A 265 4.85 25.88 2.75
C ARG A 265 5.75 26.76 1.88
N LEU A 266 7.05 26.84 2.20
CA LEU A 266 8.02 27.62 1.44
C LEU A 266 8.42 26.97 0.11
N LYS A 267 8.19 25.65 -0.06
CA LYS A 267 8.63 24.85 -1.23
C LYS A 267 7.54 24.55 -2.26
N GLY A 268 6.45 25.29 -2.31
CA GLY A 268 5.40 25.06 -3.31
C GLY A 268 4.61 23.75 -3.12
N VAL A 269 4.39 23.35 -1.88
CA VAL A 269 3.62 22.17 -1.47
C VAL A 269 2.34 22.61 -0.77
N HIS A 270 1.26 21.83 -0.89
CA HIS A 270 0.04 22.05 -0.13
C HIS A 270 -0.51 20.72 0.41
N ARG A 271 -1.33 20.82 1.43
CA ARG A 271 -2.03 19.71 2.06
C ARG A 271 -3.33 19.44 1.30
N CYS A 272 -3.65 18.21 1.06
CA CYS A 272 -4.81 17.79 0.29
C CYS A 272 -5.35 16.47 0.82
N ARG A 273 -6.67 16.35 0.96
CA ARG A 273 -7.35 15.07 1.03
C ARG A 273 -7.63 14.63 -0.40
N VAL A 274 -7.16 13.45 -0.78
CA VAL A 274 -7.29 12.92 -2.13
C VAL A 274 -8.66 12.29 -2.30
N PRO A 275 -9.58 12.86 -3.11
CA PRO A 275 -10.91 12.30 -3.29
C PRO A 275 -10.92 11.13 -4.26
N PHE A 276 -11.83 10.19 -4.01
CA PHE A 276 -12.27 9.19 -4.98
C PHE A 276 -13.46 9.75 -5.77
N ALA A 277 -13.50 9.58 -7.10
CA ALA A 277 -14.58 10.03 -7.97
C ALA A 277 -14.81 9.12 -9.18
#